data_d335210c69b035567553b4bd03e86d47
#
_entry.id   d335210c69b035567553b4bd03e86d47
#
_cell.length_a   1.000
_cell.length_b   1.000
_cell.length_c   1.000
_cell.angle_alpha   90.00
_cell.angle_beta   90.00
_cell.angle_gamma   90.00
#
_symmetry.space_group_name_H-M   'P 1'
#
loop_
_entity.id
_entity.type
_entity.pdbx_description
1 polymer ?
#
loop_
_entity_poly.entity_id
_entity_poly.type
_entity_poly.pdbx_seq_one_letter_code
_entity_poly.pdbx_strand_id
1 'polypeptide(L)'
;GASSLKIEGRLKEVDYVKNVTAFYRQKLDEIFARRSDLQKASFGRSEYDFIPKLEKSFNRGFTSYFFTGKREKMASFLTPKSIGEPIGKVLTVKEKSLLIDTQEVLNNGDGFCVIDNFDHIIGFRINKAVGNEVFPADRVKVGKGGMVYRNFDQNFNNAVNHSNTSRKLAVSIKFFETEAGFNLNLICENGLLCSQSVVMSKELAQKPQKENIIKQLSRLG
;
A
#
# COMPACT_ATOMS: atom_id res chain seq x y z
N GLY A 1 10.66 22.11 -8.64
CA GLY A 1 10.02 20.91 -8.07
C GLY A 1 9.08 20.25 -9.06
N ALA A 2 8.63 19.03 -8.75
CA ALA A 2 7.67 18.33 -9.58
C ALA A 2 6.26 18.92 -9.33
N SER A 3 5.55 19.28 -10.41
CA SER A 3 4.17 19.79 -10.33
C SER A 3 3.10 18.70 -10.40
N SER A 4 3.48 17.50 -10.84
CA SER A 4 2.61 16.33 -10.88
C SER A 4 3.41 15.03 -10.77
N LEU A 5 2.76 13.97 -10.30
CA LEU A 5 3.32 12.62 -10.21
C LEU A 5 2.47 11.68 -11.07
N LYS A 6 3.13 10.92 -11.94
CA LYS A 6 2.49 9.87 -12.75
C LYS A 6 2.85 8.50 -12.19
N ILE A 7 1.84 7.72 -11.80
CA ILE A 7 1.99 6.31 -11.43
C ILE A 7 1.49 5.48 -12.60
N GLU A 8 2.33 4.56 -13.08
CA GLU A 8 2.00 3.72 -14.22
C GLU A 8 2.09 2.24 -13.83
N GLY A 9 0.94 1.56 -13.93
CA GLY A 9 0.78 0.15 -13.57
C GLY A 9 0.57 -0.77 -14.78
N ARG A 10 0.86 -0.31 -16.00
CA ARG A 10 0.71 -1.15 -17.21
C ARG A 10 1.55 -2.42 -17.10
N LEU A 11 0.93 -3.56 -17.36
CA LEU A 11 1.54 -4.89 -17.22
C LEU A 11 2.03 -5.18 -15.77
N LYS A 12 1.39 -4.57 -14.78
CA LYS A 12 1.61 -4.85 -13.36
C LYS A 12 0.32 -5.36 -12.74
N GLU A 13 0.47 -6.17 -11.70
CA GLU A 13 -0.65 -6.70 -10.94
C GLU A 13 -1.28 -5.62 -10.04
N VAL A 14 -2.47 -5.89 -9.55
CA VAL A 14 -3.25 -4.95 -8.72
C VAL A 14 -2.51 -4.59 -7.42
N ASP A 15 -1.79 -5.53 -6.83
CA ASP A 15 -0.97 -5.33 -5.63
C ASP A 15 0.09 -4.24 -5.83
N TYR A 16 0.73 -4.19 -7.00
CA TYR A 16 1.67 -3.12 -7.35
C TYR A 16 0.98 -1.75 -7.31
N VAL A 17 -0.19 -1.64 -7.96
CA VAL A 17 -0.93 -0.36 -8.02
C VAL A 17 -1.39 0.07 -6.63
N LYS A 18 -1.95 -0.85 -5.84
CA LYS A 18 -2.36 -0.60 -4.46
C LYS A 18 -1.18 -0.10 -3.61
N ASN A 19 -0.08 -0.83 -3.62
CA ASN A 19 1.10 -0.52 -2.80
C ASN A 19 1.71 0.83 -3.15
N VAL A 20 1.99 1.07 -4.44
CA VAL A 20 2.63 2.32 -4.89
C VAL A 20 1.72 3.52 -4.65
N THR A 21 0.43 3.39 -4.94
CA THR A 21 -0.53 4.48 -4.72
C THR A 21 -0.68 4.80 -3.23
N ALA A 22 -0.79 3.79 -2.38
CA ALA A 22 -0.89 3.96 -0.94
C ALA A 22 0.38 4.61 -0.36
N PHE A 23 1.57 4.21 -0.82
CA PHE A 23 2.83 4.80 -0.37
C PHE A 23 2.90 6.30 -0.68
N TYR A 24 2.64 6.70 -1.92
CA TYR A 24 2.67 8.12 -2.28
C TYR A 24 1.53 8.91 -1.64
N ARG A 25 0.36 8.30 -1.45
CA ARG A 25 -0.74 8.93 -0.69
C ARG A 25 -0.31 9.22 0.74
N GLN A 26 0.31 8.26 1.41
CA GLN A 26 0.82 8.45 2.78
C GLN A 26 1.86 9.58 2.85
N LYS A 27 2.81 9.59 1.91
CA LYS A 27 3.83 10.65 1.85
C LYS A 27 3.24 12.04 1.62
N LEU A 28 2.25 12.15 0.76
CA LEU A 28 1.53 13.42 0.55
C LEU A 28 0.75 13.85 1.79
N ASP A 29 0.10 12.92 2.49
CA ASP A 29 -0.63 13.24 3.72
C ASP A 29 0.31 13.69 4.85
N GLU A 30 1.50 13.07 4.98
CA GLU A 30 2.56 13.52 5.90
C GLU A 30 3.05 14.94 5.58
N ILE A 31 3.15 15.30 4.29
CA ILE A 31 3.55 16.64 3.86
C ILE A 31 2.45 17.65 4.20
N PHE A 32 1.19 17.35 3.86
CA PHE A 32 0.07 18.24 4.18
C PHE A 32 -0.10 18.46 5.69
N ALA A 33 0.19 17.48 6.50
CA ALA A 33 0.15 17.62 7.96
C ALA A 33 1.21 18.61 8.51
N ARG A 34 2.32 18.81 7.77
CA ARG A 34 3.44 19.69 8.18
C ARG A 34 3.47 21.04 7.48
N ARG A 35 2.72 21.19 6.39
CA ARG A 35 2.77 22.35 5.49
C ARG A 35 1.38 22.95 5.33
N SER A 36 1.07 23.95 6.14
CA SER A 36 -0.22 24.68 6.10
C SER A 36 -0.41 25.56 4.86
N ASP A 37 0.67 25.86 4.14
CA ASP A 37 0.67 26.61 2.90
C ASP A 37 0.27 25.76 1.68
N LEU A 38 0.12 24.44 1.84
CA LEU A 38 -0.30 23.50 0.80
C LEU A 38 -1.72 23.02 1.04
N GLN A 39 -2.47 22.87 -0.05
CA GLN A 39 -3.83 22.35 -0.02
C GLN A 39 -3.94 21.08 -0.86
N LYS A 40 -4.83 20.17 -0.46
CA LYS A 40 -5.16 18.99 -1.25
C LYS A 40 -5.94 19.41 -2.50
N ALA A 41 -5.55 18.90 -3.65
CA ALA A 41 -6.27 19.13 -4.90
C ALA A 41 -7.60 18.36 -4.99
N SER A 42 -7.84 17.39 -4.09
CA SER A 42 -9.06 16.60 -4.06
C SER A 42 -9.49 16.30 -2.62
N PHE A 43 -10.79 16.24 -2.42
CA PHE A 43 -11.43 15.95 -1.14
C PHE A 43 -11.38 14.46 -0.82
N GLY A 44 -11.61 14.12 0.43
CA GLY A 44 -11.69 12.76 0.93
C GLY A 44 -10.38 12.25 1.51
N ARG A 45 -10.53 11.20 2.30
CA ARG A 45 -9.45 10.46 2.93
C ARG A 45 -9.41 9.03 2.41
N SER A 46 -8.23 8.60 1.98
CA SER A 46 -8.01 7.20 1.61
C SER A 46 -7.65 6.40 2.86
N GLU A 47 -8.29 5.26 3.02
CA GLU A 47 -8.05 4.31 4.11
C GLU A 47 -7.61 2.97 3.52
N TYR A 48 -6.63 2.34 4.13
CA TYR A 48 -6.11 1.02 3.78
C TYR A 48 -5.50 0.38 5.03
N ASP A 49 -5.53 -0.95 5.10
CA ASP A 49 -5.17 -1.74 6.29
C ASP A 49 -3.85 -2.50 6.13
N PHE A 50 -2.96 -2.03 5.27
CA PHE A 50 -1.61 -2.53 5.12
C PHE A 50 -0.57 -1.40 5.19
N ILE A 51 0.68 -1.74 5.46
CA ILE A 51 1.81 -0.79 5.47
C ILE A 51 2.48 -0.81 4.10
N PRO A 52 2.38 0.27 3.28
CA PRO A 52 2.96 0.28 1.95
C PRO A 52 4.50 0.31 2.01
N LYS A 53 5.14 -0.50 1.16
CA LYS A 53 6.60 -0.59 1.00
C LYS A 53 6.96 -0.74 -0.47
N LEU A 54 7.60 0.27 -1.07
CA LEU A 54 7.94 0.26 -2.51
C LEU A 54 8.87 -0.89 -2.88
N GLU A 55 9.81 -1.22 -2.00
CA GLU A 55 10.83 -2.25 -2.21
C GLU A 55 10.21 -3.65 -2.41
N LYS A 56 9.02 -3.89 -1.84
CA LYS A 56 8.28 -5.16 -1.92
C LYS A 56 7.45 -5.32 -3.19
N SER A 57 7.35 -4.27 -4.00
CA SER A 57 6.73 -4.32 -5.33
C SER A 57 7.77 -4.45 -6.42
N PHE A 58 7.28 -4.62 -7.66
CA PHE A 58 8.17 -4.69 -8.82
C PHE A 58 9.12 -3.50 -8.85
N ASN A 59 10.42 -3.78 -8.77
CA ASN A 59 11.46 -2.79 -8.98
C ASN A 59 12.72 -3.45 -9.59
N ARG A 60 13.55 -2.64 -10.21
CA ARG A 60 14.88 -3.00 -10.77
C ARG A 60 15.97 -2.14 -10.13
N GLY A 61 15.76 -1.73 -8.89
CA GLY A 61 16.51 -0.72 -8.16
C GLY A 61 15.86 0.66 -8.26
N PHE A 62 16.29 1.54 -7.41
CA PHE A 62 15.82 2.92 -7.31
C PHE A 62 16.91 3.88 -7.76
N THR A 63 16.51 5.06 -8.20
CA THR A 63 17.42 6.13 -8.61
C THR A 63 16.89 7.47 -8.13
N SER A 64 17.79 8.37 -7.77
CA SER A 64 17.46 9.77 -7.52
C SER A 64 17.19 10.55 -8.81
N TYR A 65 17.36 9.94 -9.97
CA TYR A 65 17.32 10.58 -11.26
C TYR A 65 18.29 11.79 -11.27
N PHE A 66 17.86 12.96 -11.68
CA PHE A 66 18.70 14.18 -11.63
C PHE A 66 18.43 15.06 -10.40
N PHE A 67 17.74 14.54 -9.39
CA PHE A 67 17.32 15.34 -8.23
C PHE A 67 18.47 15.98 -7.46
N THR A 68 19.61 15.30 -7.40
CA THR A 68 20.84 15.81 -6.74
C THR A 68 21.72 16.67 -7.65
N GLY A 69 21.32 16.90 -8.91
CA GLY A 69 22.12 17.57 -9.92
C GLY A 69 23.31 16.75 -10.46
N LYS A 70 23.48 15.50 -9.96
CA LYS A 70 24.52 14.57 -10.42
C LYS A 70 23.89 13.51 -11.32
N ARG A 71 24.63 13.13 -12.38
CA ARG A 71 24.23 12.02 -13.26
C ARG A 71 24.61 10.71 -12.60
N GLU A 72 23.60 10.02 -12.06
CA GLU A 72 23.74 8.68 -11.48
C GLU A 72 23.43 7.60 -12.54
N LYS A 73 23.76 6.32 -12.23
CA LYS A 73 23.38 5.18 -13.05
C LYS A 73 21.86 4.98 -12.97
N MET A 74 21.14 5.40 -14.02
CA MET A 74 19.66 5.39 -14.04
C MET A 74 19.08 4.12 -14.67
N ALA A 75 19.86 3.40 -15.47
CA ALA A 75 19.42 2.20 -16.16
C ALA A 75 19.92 0.94 -15.47
N SER A 76 19.03 -0.03 -15.30
CA SER A 76 19.38 -1.38 -14.86
C SER A 76 19.55 -2.28 -16.09
N PHE A 77 20.78 -2.73 -16.33
CA PHE A 77 21.12 -3.63 -17.44
C PHE A 77 21.14 -5.10 -17.02
N LEU A 78 21.00 -5.38 -15.73
CA LEU A 78 21.11 -6.73 -15.18
C LEU A 78 19.95 -7.64 -15.61
N THR A 79 18.72 -7.12 -15.57
CA THR A 79 17.53 -7.91 -15.88
C THR A 79 16.32 -7.02 -16.21
N PRO A 80 15.43 -7.46 -17.12
CA PRO A 80 14.14 -6.83 -17.30
C PRO A 80 13.12 -7.22 -16.19
N LYS A 81 13.43 -8.26 -15.39
CA LYS A 81 12.56 -8.75 -14.30
C LYS A 81 12.77 -7.94 -13.01
N SER A 82 11.85 -8.10 -12.06
CA SER A 82 12.01 -7.54 -10.73
C SER A 82 13.20 -8.16 -10.01
N ILE A 83 14.02 -7.33 -9.39
CA ILE A 83 15.08 -7.77 -8.47
C ILE A 83 14.50 -7.85 -7.05
N GLY A 84 13.65 -6.88 -6.66
CA GLY A 84 13.06 -6.83 -5.31
C GLY A 84 13.93 -6.14 -4.27
N GLU A 85 13.67 -6.44 -3.01
CA GLU A 85 14.40 -5.87 -1.87
C GLU A 85 15.64 -6.71 -1.53
N PRO A 86 16.79 -6.11 -1.23
CA PRO A 86 17.95 -6.84 -0.73
C PRO A 86 17.65 -7.32 0.70
N ILE A 87 17.80 -8.63 0.96
CA ILE A 87 17.49 -9.23 2.26
C ILE A 87 18.70 -9.86 2.95
N GLY A 88 19.81 -10.03 2.28
CA GLY A 88 21.01 -10.61 2.89
C GLY A 88 21.95 -11.26 1.89
N LYS A 89 22.71 -12.27 2.37
CA LYS A 89 23.68 -13.01 1.58
C LYS A 89 23.54 -14.51 1.80
N VAL A 90 23.95 -15.30 0.81
CA VAL A 90 24.06 -16.76 0.96
C VAL A 90 25.24 -17.07 1.90
N LEU A 91 24.94 -17.55 3.09
CA LEU A 91 25.94 -17.96 4.08
C LEU A 91 26.48 -19.35 3.79
N THR A 92 25.60 -20.31 3.49
CA THR A 92 25.97 -21.70 3.22
C THR A 92 25.04 -22.29 2.18
N VAL A 93 25.60 -23.08 1.28
CA VAL A 93 24.88 -23.90 0.29
C VAL A 93 24.94 -25.34 0.72
N LYS A 94 23.79 -25.96 0.94
CA LYS A 94 23.64 -27.41 1.22
C LYS A 94 23.04 -28.09 -0.01
N GLU A 95 22.94 -29.40 0.02
CA GLU A 95 22.41 -30.16 -1.12
C GLU A 95 20.98 -29.76 -1.54
N LYS A 96 20.10 -29.51 -0.56
CA LYS A 96 18.67 -29.21 -0.76
C LYS A 96 18.23 -27.89 -0.15
N SER A 97 19.12 -27.13 0.48
CA SER A 97 18.78 -25.89 1.16
C SER A 97 19.88 -24.85 1.09
N LEU A 98 19.52 -23.62 1.38
CA LEU A 98 20.41 -22.47 1.50
C LEU A 98 20.24 -21.86 2.89
N LEU A 99 21.32 -21.53 3.56
CA LEU A 99 21.30 -20.69 4.76
C LEU A 99 21.58 -19.26 4.34
N ILE A 100 20.67 -18.35 4.69
CA ILE A 100 20.76 -16.94 4.36
C ILE A 100 21.14 -16.15 5.61
N ASP A 101 22.12 -15.28 5.50
CA ASP A 101 22.46 -14.29 6.52
C ASP A 101 21.53 -13.09 6.38
N THR A 102 20.48 -13.08 7.19
CA THR A 102 19.41 -12.08 7.14
C THR A 102 18.75 -11.85 8.49
N GLN A 103 18.22 -10.65 8.70
CA GLN A 103 17.32 -10.30 9.81
C GLN A 103 15.85 -10.33 9.40
N GLU A 104 15.56 -10.52 8.10
CA GLU A 104 14.20 -10.58 7.59
C GLU A 104 13.54 -11.92 7.88
N VAL A 105 12.23 -11.89 8.13
CA VAL A 105 11.44 -13.11 8.25
C VAL A 105 11.20 -13.69 6.86
N LEU A 106 11.61 -14.94 6.67
CA LEU A 106 11.47 -15.67 5.42
C LEU A 106 10.23 -16.57 5.47
N ASN A 107 9.45 -16.60 4.40
CA ASN A 107 8.17 -17.31 4.36
C ASN A 107 8.14 -18.36 3.25
N ASN A 108 7.34 -19.40 3.47
CA ASN A 108 6.99 -20.35 2.42
C ASN A 108 6.32 -19.59 1.26
N GLY A 109 6.70 -19.91 0.04
CA GLY A 109 6.15 -19.25 -1.15
C GLY A 109 6.85 -17.94 -1.55
N ASP A 110 7.82 -17.43 -0.77
CA ASP A 110 8.61 -16.28 -1.17
C ASP A 110 9.35 -16.56 -2.48
N GLY A 111 9.54 -15.50 -3.29
CA GLY A 111 10.38 -15.55 -4.48
C GLY A 111 11.69 -14.84 -4.21
N PHE A 112 12.78 -15.51 -4.51
CA PHE A 112 14.12 -14.95 -4.34
C PHE A 112 14.85 -14.85 -5.67
N CYS A 113 15.81 -13.95 -5.73
CA CYS A 113 16.89 -14.01 -6.69
C CYS A 113 18.23 -13.79 -5.99
N VAL A 114 19.24 -14.49 -6.45
CA VAL A 114 20.63 -14.33 -5.99
C VAL A 114 21.43 -13.72 -7.14
N ILE A 115 22.16 -12.67 -6.84
CA ILE A 115 23.13 -12.07 -7.76
C ILE A 115 24.53 -12.49 -7.30
N ASP A 116 25.26 -13.16 -8.15
CA ASP A 116 26.63 -13.59 -7.88
C ASP A 116 27.65 -12.49 -8.18
N ASN A 117 28.92 -12.75 -7.91
CA ASN A 117 30.00 -11.80 -8.12
C ASN A 117 30.30 -11.50 -9.62
N PHE A 118 29.65 -12.20 -10.54
CA PHE A 118 29.75 -12.03 -11.98
C PHE A 118 28.49 -11.44 -12.59
N ASP A 119 27.61 -10.86 -11.74
CA ASP A 119 26.31 -10.30 -12.14
C ASP A 119 25.31 -11.33 -12.74
N HIS A 120 25.51 -12.63 -12.53
CA HIS A 120 24.52 -13.61 -12.92
C HIS A 120 23.36 -13.60 -11.92
N ILE A 121 22.15 -13.61 -12.46
CA ILE A 121 20.92 -13.62 -11.66
C ILE A 121 20.26 -14.99 -11.72
N ILE A 122 20.08 -15.59 -10.57
CA ILE A 122 19.42 -16.90 -10.39
C ILE A 122 18.16 -16.68 -9.57
N GLY A 123 16.99 -16.78 -10.21
CA GLY A 123 15.68 -16.64 -9.56
C GLY A 123 15.09 -18.00 -9.20
N PHE A 124 14.45 -18.09 -8.02
CA PHE A 124 13.79 -19.31 -7.57
C PHE A 124 12.67 -19.01 -6.54
N ARG A 125 11.78 -19.99 -6.38
CA ARG A 125 10.73 -19.96 -5.35
C ARG A 125 11.15 -20.80 -4.14
N ILE A 126 10.65 -20.39 -2.97
CA ILE A 126 10.85 -21.08 -1.71
C ILE A 126 9.65 -21.97 -1.42
N ASN A 127 9.85 -23.28 -1.33
CA ASN A 127 8.83 -24.22 -0.86
C ASN A 127 8.67 -24.16 0.65
N LYS A 128 9.81 -24.09 1.37
CA LYS A 128 9.83 -24.09 2.82
C LYS A 128 10.92 -23.17 3.34
N ALA A 129 10.60 -22.43 4.40
CA ALA A 129 11.55 -21.65 5.20
C ALA A 129 11.48 -22.12 6.66
N VAL A 130 12.63 -22.28 7.30
CA VAL A 130 12.77 -22.61 8.73
C VAL A 130 13.84 -21.69 9.32
N GLY A 131 13.41 -20.63 9.98
CA GLY A 131 14.31 -19.54 10.34
C GLY A 131 14.98 -18.97 9.08
N ASN A 132 16.29 -18.91 9.08
CA ASN A 132 17.09 -18.41 7.95
C ASN A 132 17.47 -19.51 6.94
N GLU A 133 17.03 -20.75 7.13
CA GLU A 133 17.23 -21.83 6.18
C GLU A 133 16.05 -21.98 5.24
N VAL A 134 16.31 -21.90 3.93
CA VAL A 134 15.29 -21.95 2.88
C VAL A 134 15.52 -23.16 1.98
N PHE A 135 14.42 -23.76 1.55
CA PHE A 135 14.36 -24.92 0.67
C PHE A 135 13.74 -24.48 -0.66
N PRO A 136 14.54 -24.26 -1.71
CA PRO A 136 14.03 -23.93 -3.02
C PRO A 136 13.12 -25.01 -3.60
N ALA A 137 12.18 -24.60 -4.46
CA ALA A 137 11.30 -25.53 -5.17
C ALA A 137 12.08 -26.46 -6.12
N ASP A 138 13.07 -25.88 -6.79
CA ASP A 138 13.95 -26.58 -7.72
C ASP A 138 15.40 -26.50 -7.26
N ARG A 139 16.24 -27.37 -7.80
CA ARG A 139 17.68 -27.32 -7.53
C ARG A 139 18.27 -26.03 -8.11
N VAL A 140 18.87 -25.20 -7.25
CA VAL A 140 19.51 -23.95 -7.66
C VAL A 140 21.03 -24.05 -7.56
N LYS A 141 21.72 -23.43 -8.50
CA LYS A 141 23.19 -23.35 -8.52
C LYS A 141 23.60 -21.92 -8.13
N VAL A 142 23.68 -21.67 -6.84
CA VAL A 142 24.12 -20.38 -6.29
C VAL A 142 25.42 -20.58 -5.51
N GLY A 143 26.25 -19.55 -5.47
CA GLY A 143 27.50 -19.53 -4.72
C GLY A 143 27.34 -18.92 -3.32
N LYS A 144 28.20 -19.32 -2.39
CA LYS A 144 28.36 -18.64 -1.09
C LYS A 144 28.74 -17.18 -1.32
N GLY A 145 28.17 -16.27 -0.52
CA GLY A 145 28.43 -14.83 -0.59
C GLY A 145 27.58 -14.08 -1.60
N GLY A 146 26.81 -14.77 -2.47
CA GLY A 146 25.87 -14.12 -3.39
C GLY A 146 24.85 -13.29 -2.65
N MET A 147 24.54 -12.08 -3.18
CA MET A 147 23.51 -11.18 -2.63
C MET A 147 22.13 -11.75 -2.90
N VAL A 148 21.32 -11.86 -1.85
CA VAL A 148 19.95 -12.37 -1.90
C VAL A 148 18.97 -11.22 -1.91
N TYR A 149 18.09 -11.24 -2.88
CA TYR A 149 16.97 -10.29 -3.01
C TYR A 149 15.66 -11.06 -2.93
N ARG A 150 14.64 -10.47 -2.28
CA ARG A 150 13.27 -10.98 -2.27
C ARG A 150 12.45 -10.22 -3.29
N ASN A 151 12.16 -10.85 -4.43
CA ASN A 151 11.39 -10.26 -5.53
C ASN A 151 9.88 -10.56 -5.44
N PHE A 152 9.48 -11.41 -4.49
CA PHE A 152 8.11 -11.69 -4.15
C PHE A 152 8.00 -12.06 -2.66
N ASP A 153 7.31 -11.24 -1.89
CA ASP A 153 7.01 -11.48 -0.48
C ASP A 153 5.58 -12.01 -0.36
N GLN A 154 5.44 -13.29 -0.04
CA GLN A 154 4.14 -13.96 0.01
C GLN A 154 3.19 -13.33 1.02
N ASN A 155 3.69 -13.00 2.22
CA ASN A 155 2.88 -12.43 3.28
C ASN A 155 2.47 -10.99 2.96
N PHE A 156 3.38 -10.19 2.43
CA PHE A 156 3.08 -8.84 2.00
C PHE A 156 2.04 -8.81 0.87
N ASN A 157 2.21 -9.65 -0.14
CA ASN A 157 1.26 -9.73 -1.25
C ASN A 157 -0.11 -10.18 -0.78
N ASN A 158 -0.19 -11.14 0.13
CA ASN A 158 -1.45 -11.55 0.75
C ASN A 158 -2.11 -10.38 1.50
N ALA A 159 -1.35 -9.64 2.31
CA ALA A 159 -1.86 -8.48 3.03
C ALA A 159 -2.41 -7.40 2.07
N VAL A 160 -1.68 -7.07 1.01
CA VAL A 160 -2.12 -6.07 0.03
C VAL A 160 -3.35 -6.55 -0.76
N ASN A 161 -3.38 -7.80 -1.19
CA ASN A 161 -4.48 -8.34 -2.01
C ASN A 161 -5.78 -8.43 -1.23
N HIS A 162 -5.72 -8.84 0.04
CA HIS A 162 -6.90 -8.93 0.92
C HIS A 162 -7.23 -7.62 1.63
N SER A 163 -6.46 -6.55 1.39
CA SER A 163 -6.69 -5.26 2.03
C SER A 163 -7.99 -4.61 1.58
N ASN A 164 -8.70 -4.04 2.55
CA ASN A 164 -9.83 -3.17 2.32
C ASN A 164 -9.31 -1.76 2.05
N THR A 165 -9.47 -1.32 0.82
CA THR A 165 -9.12 0.06 0.43
C THR A 165 -10.38 0.84 0.13
N SER A 166 -10.53 1.98 0.76
CA SER A 166 -11.68 2.86 0.53
C SER A 166 -11.25 4.32 0.47
N ARG A 167 -12.08 5.13 -0.16
CA ARG A 167 -11.95 6.59 -0.11
C ARG A 167 -13.26 7.16 0.37
N LYS A 168 -13.21 7.87 1.50
CA LYS A 168 -14.39 8.43 2.15
C LYS A 168 -14.31 9.95 2.17
N LEU A 169 -15.46 10.60 1.99
CA LEU A 169 -15.65 12.03 2.18
C LEU A 169 -16.19 12.26 3.58
N ALA A 170 -15.64 13.24 4.29
CA ALA A 170 -16.22 13.65 5.56
C ALA A 170 -17.52 14.43 5.30
N VAL A 171 -18.56 14.06 6.03
CA VAL A 171 -19.87 14.72 5.96
C VAL A 171 -20.35 15.10 7.35
N SER A 172 -20.97 16.26 7.47
CA SER A 172 -21.72 16.68 8.65
C SER A 172 -23.19 16.56 8.36
N ILE A 173 -23.94 15.92 9.26
CA ILE A 173 -25.38 15.74 9.13
C ILE A 173 -26.06 16.57 10.21
N LYS A 174 -27.03 17.41 9.80
CA LYS A 174 -27.93 18.14 10.68
C LYS A 174 -29.35 17.65 10.43
N PHE A 175 -29.95 17.07 11.45
CA PHE A 175 -31.34 16.66 11.45
C PHE A 175 -32.10 17.53 12.45
N PHE A 176 -33.20 18.14 12.05
CA PHE A 176 -33.99 19.05 12.89
C PHE A 176 -35.46 19.05 12.50
N GLU A 177 -36.30 19.45 13.46
CA GLU A 177 -37.71 19.67 13.24
C GLU A 177 -37.97 20.96 12.48
N THR A 178 -39.05 20.95 11.68
CA THR A 178 -39.67 22.13 11.06
C THR A 178 -41.15 22.18 11.44
N GLU A 179 -41.85 23.22 11.13
CA GLU A 179 -43.29 23.30 11.41
C GLU A 179 -44.06 22.14 10.73
N ALA A 180 -43.71 21.81 9.50
CA ALA A 180 -44.41 20.83 8.68
C ALA A 180 -43.86 19.39 8.78
N GLY A 181 -42.80 19.16 9.58
CA GLY A 181 -42.17 17.83 9.67
C GLY A 181 -40.71 17.91 10.07
N PHE A 182 -39.82 17.40 9.23
CA PHE A 182 -38.38 17.30 9.52
C PHE A 182 -37.55 17.70 8.32
N ASN A 183 -36.32 18.16 8.60
CA ASN A 183 -35.34 18.50 7.57
C ASN A 183 -34.00 17.79 7.91
N LEU A 184 -33.33 17.28 6.86
CA LEU A 184 -32.03 16.68 6.91
C LEU A 184 -31.09 17.46 5.98
N ASN A 185 -30.05 18.07 6.56
CA ASN A 185 -28.99 18.72 5.80
C ASN A 185 -27.71 17.89 5.88
N LEU A 186 -27.12 17.59 4.75
CA LEU A 186 -25.83 16.93 4.62
C LEU A 186 -24.85 17.91 4.01
N ILE A 187 -23.78 18.23 4.73
CA ILE A 187 -22.74 19.14 4.31
C ILE A 187 -21.44 18.34 4.13
N CYS A 188 -20.95 18.27 2.89
CA CYS A 188 -19.66 17.63 2.60
C CYS A 188 -18.48 18.54 2.95
N GLU A 189 -17.32 17.97 3.18
CA GLU A 189 -16.06 18.71 3.46
C GLU A 189 -15.68 19.73 2.37
N ASN A 190 -16.18 19.55 1.15
CA ASN A 190 -15.99 20.49 0.02
C ASN A 190 -17.02 21.65 0.00
N GLY A 191 -17.88 21.76 1.02
CA GLY A 191 -18.91 22.78 1.12
C GLY A 191 -20.21 22.49 0.35
N LEU A 192 -20.31 21.36 -0.37
CA LEU A 192 -21.57 20.97 -1.01
C LEU A 192 -22.62 20.67 0.05
N LEU A 193 -23.78 21.31 -0.09
CA LEU A 193 -24.96 21.12 0.75
C LEU A 193 -26.02 20.33 -0.03
N CYS A 194 -26.52 19.28 0.58
CA CYS A 194 -27.71 18.56 0.15
C CYS A 194 -28.74 18.66 1.26
N SER A 195 -29.97 19.06 0.93
CA SER A 195 -31.09 19.22 1.88
C SER A 195 -32.29 18.41 1.44
N GLN A 196 -32.89 17.68 2.38
CA GLN A 196 -34.10 16.91 2.17
C GLN A 196 -35.13 17.26 3.25
N SER A 197 -36.32 17.69 2.83
CA SER A 197 -37.43 17.94 3.73
C SER A 197 -38.47 16.82 3.63
N VAL A 198 -39.04 16.44 4.76
CA VAL A 198 -40.12 15.46 4.83
C VAL A 198 -41.28 16.14 5.59
N VAL A 199 -42.42 16.23 4.90
CA VAL A 199 -43.68 16.72 5.52
C VAL A 199 -44.40 15.53 6.13
N MET A 200 -44.60 15.56 7.46
CA MET A 200 -45.31 14.53 8.18
C MET A 200 -45.85 15.03 9.51
N SER A 201 -46.92 14.42 9.99
CA SER A 201 -47.40 14.65 11.35
C SER A 201 -46.34 14.25 12.37
N LYS A 202 -46.20 15.07 13.41
CA LYS A 202 -45.24 14.84 14.48
C LYS A 202 -45.99 14.35 15.71
N GLU A 203 -45.46 13.27 16.29
CA GLU A 203 -45.93 12.74 17.58
C GLU A 203 -44.78 12.78 18.59
N LEU A 204 -45.14 13.01 19.85
CA LEU A 204 -44.14 12.97 20.93
C LEU A 204 -43.62 11.56 21.12
N ALA A 205 -42.32 11.40 21.04
CA ALA A 205 -41.67 10.12 21.28
C ALA A 205 -41.80 9.72 22.77
N GLN A 206 -42.23 8.50 23.03
CA GLN A 206 -42.33 7.97 24.40
C GLN A 206 -40.97 7.84 25.10
N LYS A 207 -39.88 7.74 24.34
CA LYS A 207 -38.49 7.67 24.81
C LYS A 207 -37.59 8.58 24.00
N PRO A 208 -36.50 9.10 24.60
CA PRO A 208 -35.52 9.90 23.85
C PRO A 208 -35.00 9.14 22.63
N GLN A 209 -35.08 9.77 21.44
CA GLN A 209 -34.69 9.16 20.16
C GLN A 209 -33.32 9.59 19.64
N LYS A 210 -32.65 10.51 20.31
CA LYS A 210 -31.40 11.12 19.84
C LYS A 210 -30.33 10.10 19.47
N GLU A 211 -30.07 9.14 20.36
CA GLU A 211 -29.02 8.12 20.12
C GLU A 211 -29.38 7.19 18.95
N ASN A 212 -30.68 6.83 18.85
CA ASN A 212 -31.16 6.00 17.75
C ASN A 212 -31.04 6.73 16.41
N ILE A 213 -31.43 7.99 16.35
CA ILE A 213 -31.30 8.83 15.15
C ILE A 213 -29.82 8.97 14.74
N ILE A 214 -28.91 9.26 15.68
CA ILE A 214 -27.47 9.32 15.42
C ILE A 214 -26.97 7.99 14.85
N LYS A 215 -27.34 6.86 15.49
CA LYS A 215 -26.95 5.53 15.04
C LYS A 215 -27.43 5.21 13.61
N GLN A 216 -28.65 5.62 13.26
CA GLN A 216 -29.19 5.39 11.91
C GLN A 216 -28.51 6.30 10.87
N LEU A 217 -28.33 7.57 11.17
CA LEU A 217 -27.70 8.54 10.28
C LEU A 217 -26.20 8.34 10.10
N SER A 218 -25.54 7.63 11.04
CA SER A 218 -24.12 7.29 10.92
C SER A 218 -23.85 6.07 10.03
N ARG A 219 -24.88 5.39 9.52
CA ARG A 219 -24.75 4.24 8.63
C ARG A 219 -24.72 4.71 7.16
N LEU A 220 -23.60 5.24 6.75
CA LEU A 220 -23.43 5.81 5.39
C LEU A 220 -22.79 4.85 4.39
N GLY A 221 -22.97 3.56 4.51
CA GLY A 221 -22.45 2.55 3.57
C GLY A 221 -21.07 2.04 3.92
#